data_baf381f8f95da0dcd03c7869e77051fe
#
_entry.id   baf381f8f95da0dcd03c7869e77051fe
#
_cell.length_a   1.000
_cell.length_b   1.000
_cell.length_c   1.000
_cell.angle_alpha   90.00
_cell.angle_beta   90.00
_cell.angle_gamma   90.00
#
_symmetry.space_group_name_H-M   'P 1'
#
loop_
_entity.id
_entity.type
_entity.pdbx_description
1 polymer ?
#
loop_
_entity_poly.entity_id
_entity_poly.type
_entity_poly.pdbx_seq_one_letter_code
_entity_poly.pdbx_strand_id
1 'polypeptide(L)'
;MSNHPLIQFATQPQLKTARGDHEFKVGDGVKVSTKVREGDKERTQTFSGIVIQRKGGGIHETFTVRRVSFGEGVERTFPVHSPNIEKIEVERTSQVMRARLFYLRDRQGKSATKVKEKRFDPTEHAAAAAAAAAAK
;
A
#
# COMPACT_ATOMS: atom_id res chain seq x y z
N MET A 1 14.78 -17.10 -3.56
CA MET A 1 14.41 -16.80 -2.16
C MET A 1 14.37 -18.12 -1.39
N SER A 2 15.06 -18.19 -0.30
CA SER A 2 15.15 -19.42 0.49
C SER A 2 13.80 -19.66 1.21
N ASN A 3 13.04 -20.64 0.75
CA ASN A 3 11.81 -21.10 1.40
C ASN A 3 12.08 -22.10 2.53
N HIS A 4 13.24 -21.99 3.17
CA HIS A 4 13.59 -22.91 4.26
C HIS A 4 12.59 -22.78 5.42
N PRO A 5 12.01 -23.87 5.92
CA PRO A 5 10.94 -23.83 6.93
C PRO A 5 11.36 -23.12 8.23
N LEU A 6 12.65 -23.22 8.61
CA LEU A 6 13.17 -22.51 9.78
C LEU A 6 13.15 -20.98 9.61
N ILE A 7 13.42 -20.49 8.40
CA ILE A 7 13.35 -19.05 8.10
C ILE A 7 11.91 -18.57 8.14
N GLN A 8 10.97 -19.36 7.61
CA GLN A 8 9.55 -19.03 7.68
C GLN A 8 9.07 -18.95 9.14
N PHE A 9 9.46 -19.93 9.97
CA PHE A 9 9.11 -19.93 11.39
C PHE A 9 9.67 -18.72 12.14
N ALA A 10 10.92 -18.33 11.88
CA ALA A 10 11.55 -17.18 12.52
C ALA A 10 10.98 -15.83 12.06
N THR A 11 10.43 -15.75 10.83
CA THR A 11 9.90 -14.52 10.26
C THR A 11 8.39 -14.34 10.49
N GLN A 12 7.65 -15.41 10.79
CA GLN A 12 6.21 -15.37 11.05
C GLN A 12 5.79 -14.32 12.10
N PRO A 13 6.45 -14.22 13.27
CA PRO A 13 6.05 -13.23 14.27
C PRO A 13 6.29 -11.78 13.85
N GLN A 14 7.12 -11.55 12.83
CA GLN A 14 7.40 -10.21 12.30
C GLN A 14 6.45 -9.79 11.18
N LEU A 15 5.69 -10.74 10.64
CA LEU A 15 4.65 -10.44 9.67
C LEU A 15 3.51 -9.71 10.40
N LYS A 16 3.23 -8.49 9.98
CA LYS A 16 2.04 -7.78 10.46
C LYS A 16 0.80 -8.53 9.97
N THR A 17 0.15 -9.23 10.88
CA THR A 17 -0.96 -10.13 10.61
C THR A 17 -2.29 -9.39 10.45
N ALA A 18 -2.30 -8.08 10.66
CA ALA A 18 -3.48 -7.27 10.49
C ALA A 18 -3.89 -7.23 9.01
N ARG A 19 -4.66 -8.21 8.58
CA ARG A 19 -5.22 -8.32 7.23
C ARG A 19 -6.05 -7.10 6.82
N GLY A 20 -6.51 -6.30 7.77
CA GLY A 20 -7.30 -5.11 7.49
C GLY A 20 -6.51 -3.92 6.97
N ASP A 21 -5.27 -3.76 7.40
CA ASP A 21 -4.50 -2.55 7.12
C ASP A 21 -3.66 -2.63 5.83
N HIS A 22 -3.59 -3.79 5.18
CA HIS A 22 -2.70 -4.02 4.04
C HIS A 22 -3.40 -4.56 2.78
N GLU A 23 -4.73 -4.55 2.73
CA GLU A 23 -5.50 -4.92 1.54
C GLU A 23 -5.56 -3.80 0.50
N PHE A 24 -4.41 -3.31 0.10
CA PHE A 24 -4.33 -2.41 -1.04
C PHE A 24 -3.73 -3.12 -2.25
N LYS A 25 -4.11 -2.67 -3.42
CA LYS A 25 -3.64 -3.18 -4.71
C LYS A 25 -2.82 -2.12 -5.43
N VAL A 26 -2.07 -2.57 -6.45
CA VAL A 26 -1.43 -1.63 -7.38
C VAL A 26 -2.50 -0.77 -8.05
N GLY A 27 -2.30 0.53 -8.07
CA GLY A 27 -3.24 1.52 -8.58
C GLY A 27 -4.04 2.25 -7.51
N ASP A 28 -4.15 1.68 -6.31
CA ASP A 28 -4.88 2.32 -5.23
C ASP A 28 -4.18 3.58 -4.73
N GLY A 29 -4.97 4.56 -4.37
CA GLY A 29 -4.50 5.73 -3.64
C GLY A 29 -4.39 5.41 -2.16
N VAL A 30 -3.18 5.50 -1.63
CA VAL A 30 -2.90 5.17 -0.23
C VAL A 30 -2.26 6.34 0.50
N LYS A 31 -2.52 6.38 1.80
CA LYS A 31 -1.90 7.30 2.74
C LYS A 31 -1.10 6.48 3.75
N VAL A 32 0.22 6.63 3.71
CA VAL A 32 1.16 5.90 4.57
C VAL A 32 1.63 6.81 5.69
N SER A 33 1.37 6.44 6.93
CA SER A 33 1.86 7.12 8.12
C SER A 33 3.11 6.41 8.63
N THR A 34 4.23 7.12 8.61
CA THR A 34 5.55 6.59 8.98
C THR A 34 6.07 7.31 10.21
N LYS A 35 6.57 6.57 11.19
CA LYS A 35 7.27 7.12 12.34
C LYS A 35 8.69 7.50 11.94
N VAL A 36 9.05 8.74 12.21
CA VAL A 36 10.41 9.26 12.01
C VAL A 36 10.96 9.66 13.37
N ARG A 37 12.11 9.11 13.71
CA ARG A 37 12.83 9.47 14.93
C ARG A 37 13.88 10.53 14.61
N GLU A 38 13.76 11.66 15.29
CA GLU A 38 14.71 12.77 15.21
C GLU A 38 15.31 13.02 16.60
N GLY A 39 16.50 12.44 16.86
CA GLY A 39 17.09 12.46 18.20
C GLY A 39 16.20 11.77 19.22
N ASP A 40 15.75 12.50 20.25
CA ASP A 40 14.89 11.97 21.32
C ASP A 40 13.38 12.12 21.04
N LYS A 41 13.03 12.76 19.90
CA LYS A 41 11.63 12.99 19.52
C LYS A 41 11.20 12.07 18.39
N GLU A 42 10.01 11.53 18.54
CA GLU A 42 9.33 10.76 17.48
C GLU A 42 8.21 11.61 16.89
N ARG A 43 8.12 11.65 15.57
CA ARG A 43 7.02 12.29 14.86
C ARG A 43 6.48 11.38 13.77
N THR A 44 5.20 11.50 13.47
CA THR A 44 4.56 10.80 12.36
C THR A 44 4.63 11.66 11.11
N GLN A 45 5.20 11.11 10.05
CA GLN A 45 5.21 11.71 8.73
C GLN A 45 4.26 10.95 7.82
N THR A 46 3.39 11.66 7.15
CA THR A 46 2.40 11.08 6.23
C THR A 46 2.82 11.27 4.78
N PHE A 47 2.76 10.21 4.01
CA PHE A 47 3.00 10.22 2.57
C PHE A 47 1.80 9.64 1.84
N SER A 48 1.08 10.46 1.07
CA SER A 48 -0.06 10.02 0.26
C SER A 48 0.28 9.99 -1.22
N GLY A 49 -0.24 9.01 -1.95
CA GLY A 49 -0.01 8.86 -3.36
C GLY A 49 -0.60 7.58 -3.92
N ILE A 50 -0.23 7.24 -5.14
CA ILE A 50 -0.70 6.06 -5.85
C ILE A 50 0.34 4.95 -5.76
N VAL A 51 -0.10 3.73 -5.46
CA VAL A 51 0.75 2.54 -5.48
C VAL A 51 1.05 2.16 -6.92
N ILE A 52 2.30 2.32 -7.35
CA ILE A 52 2.72 2.00 -8.71
C ILE A 52 3.28 0.59 -8.86
N GLN A 53 3.77 0.03 -7.78
CA GLN A 53 4.38 -1.29 -7.77
C GLN A 53 4.25 -1.94 -6.40
N ARG A 54 4.04 -3.25 -6.40
CA ARG A 54 4.16 -4.11 -5.22
C ARG A 54 4.99 -5.31 -5.62
N LYS A 55 6.04 -5.63 -4.87
CA LYS A 55 6.95 -6.73 -5.16
C LYS A 55 7.45 -7.42 -3.90
N GLY A 56 7.94 -8.65 -4.09
CA GLY A 56 8.43 -9.49 -3.01
C GLY A 56 7.33 -10.32 -2.38
N GLY A 57 7.66 -11.06 -1.37
CA GLY A 57 6.72 -11.89 -0.61
C GLY A 57 7.22 -12.09 0.81
N GLY A 58 6.30 -12.40 1.72
CA GLY A 58 6.59 -12.53 3.13
C GLY A 58 7.15 -11.24 3.72
N ILE A 59 8.18 -11.36 4.56
CA ILE A 59 8.80 -10.21 5.25
C ILE A 59 9.48 -9.22 4.30
N HIS A 60 9.89 -9.67 3.10
CA HIS A 60 10.58 -8.84 2.10
C HIS A 60 9.63 -8.11 1.15
N GLU A 61 8.33 -8.18 1.41
CA GLU A 61 7.35 -7.50 0.59
C GLU A 61 7.48 -5.99 0.71
N THR A 62 7.57 -5.31 -0.45
CA THR A 62 7.70 -3.86 -0.56
C THR A 62 6.69 -3.31 -1.56
N PHE A 63 6.28 -2.08 -1.34
CA PHE A 63 5.45 -1.34 -2.27
C PHE A 63 6.00 0.07 -2.51
N THR A 64 5.80 0.58 -3.70
CA THR A 64 6.25 1.91 -4.11
C THR A 64 5.05 2.81 -4.33
N VAL A 65 5.06 3.95 -3.67
CA VAL A 65 4.04 4.99 -3.77
C VAL A 65 4.60 6.17 -4.53
N ARG A 66 3.85 6.64 -5.53
CA ARG A 66 4.18 7.82 -6.33
C ARG A 66 3.23 8.97 -6.00
N ARG A 67 3.80 10.14 -5.79
CA ARG A 67 3.10 11.40 -5.64
C ARG A 67 3.68 12.44 -6.60
N VAL A 68 2.85 13.28 -7.15
CA VAL A 68 3.29 14.47 -7.86
C VAL A 68 3.14 15.67 -6.92
N SER A 69 4.22 16.34 -6.67
CA SER A 69 4.29 17.52 -5.81
C SER A 69 5.00 18.64 -6.55
N PHE A 70 4.34 19.80 -6.67
CA PHE A 70 4.89 20.97 -7.39
C PHE A 70 5.38 20.67 -8.83
N GLY A 71 4.64 19.83 -9.55
CA GLY A 71 4.99 19.41 -10.90
C GLY A 71 6.05 18.31 -11.00
N GLU A 72 6.66 17.90 -9.88
CA GLU A 72 7.67 16.84 -9.83
C GLU A 72 7.10 15.55 -9.27
N GLY A 73 7.42 14.42 -9.90
CA GLY A 73 7.06 13.09 -9.41
C GLY A 73 8.04 12.62 -8.35
N VAL A 74 7.50 12.30 -7.17
CA VAL A 74 8.27 11.73 -6.06
C VAL A 74 7.80 10.31 -5.82
N GLU A 75 8.74 9.36 -5.79
CA GLU A 75 8.48 7.95 -5.49
C GLU A 75 9.18 7.55 -4.20
N ARG A 76 8.46 6.82 -3.37
CA ARG A 76 9.01 6.27 -2.14
C ARG A 76 8.62 4.81 -1.99
N THR A 77 9.61 3.97 -1.69
CA THR A 77 9.40 2.54 -1.48
C THR A 77 9.35 2.25 0.01
N PHE A 78 8.32 1.51 0.42
CA PHE A 78 8.08 1.14 1.80
C PHE A 78 8.06 -0.39 1.93
N PRO A 79 8.75 -0.98 2.91
CA PRO A 79 8.52 -2.38 3.28
C PRO A 79 7.17 -2.51 3.98
N VAL A 80 6.34 -3.46 3.56
CA VAL A 80 4.97 -3.64 4.11
C VAL A 80 5.00 -3.94 5.61
N HIS A 81 5.95 -4.78 6.05
CA HIS A 81 6.04 -5.24 7.44
C HIS A 81 7.00 -4.43 8.31
N SER A 82 7.41 -3.23 7.86
CA SER A 82 8.29 -2.37 8.64
C SER A 82 7.63 -1.91 9.95
N PRO A 83 8.35 -1.95 11.08
CA PRO A 83 7.86 -1.40 12.34
C PRO A 83 7.69 0.13 12.31
N ASN A 84 8.39 0.80 11.39
CA ASN A 84 8.30 2.25 11.22
C ASN A 84 6.99 2.70 10.55
N ILE A 85 6.29 1.80 9.88
CA ILE A 85 4.96 2.10 9.33
C ILE A 85 3.94 1.91 10.44
N GLU A 86 3.28 2.99 10.79
CA GLU A 86 2.23 3.01 11.80
C GLU A 86 0.90 2.54 11.21
N LYS A 87 0.51 3.13 10.08
CA LYS A 87 -0.77 2.84 9.42
C LYS A 87 -0.68 3.05 7.91
N ILE A 88 -1.41 2.24 7.17
CA ILE A 88 -1.66 2.40 5.74
C ILE A 88 -3.17 2.52 5.55
N GLU A 89 -3.64 3.65 5.07
CA GLU A 89 -5.04 3.92 4.78
C GLU A 89 -5.24 3.93 3.26
N VAL A 90 -6.28 3.25 2.79
CA VAL A 90 -6.67 3.30 1.38
C VAL A 90 -7.68 4.44 1.21
N GLU A 91 -7.27 5.49 0.50
CA GLU A 91 -8.12 6.65 0.21
C GLU A 91 -8.99 6.44 -1.03
N ARG A 92 -8.45 5.72 -2.02
CA ARG A 92 -9.15 5.45 -3.29
C ARG A 92 -8.82 4.07 -3.78
N THR A 93 -9.83 3.34 -4.18
CA THR A 93 -9.67 2.04 -4.83
C THR A 93 -9.73 2.20 -6.34
N SER A 94 -8.75 1.64 -7.03
CA SER A 94 -8.64 1.76 -8.48
C SER A 94 -8.64 0.39 -9.15
N GLN A 95 -9.09 0.37 -10.40
CA GLN A 95 -9.04 -0.81 -11.24
C GLN A 95 -7.99 -0.63 -12.33
N VAL A 96 -6.92 -1.40 -12.25
CA VAL A 96 -5.81 -1.38 -13.20
C VAL A 96 -5.62 -2.75 -13.82
N MET A 97 -5.11 -2.77 -15.05
CA MET A 97 -4.86 -4.00 -15.82
C MET A 97 -3.39 -4.42 -15.79
N ARG A 98 -2.51 -3.60 -15.24
CA ARG A 98 -1.06 -3.84 -15.20
C ARG A 98 -0.59 -4.03 -13.76
N ALA A 99 0.36 -4.94 -13.58
CA ALA A 99 1.01 -5.18 -12.28
C ALA A 99 1.97 -4.05 -11.86
N ARG A 100 2.41 -3.23 -12.80
CA ARG A 100 3.31 -2.09 -12.57
C ARG A 100 2.84 -0.90 -13.39
N LEU A 101 2.74 0.26 -12.76
CA LEU A 101 2.22 1.47 -13.37
C LEU A 101 3.36 2.46 -13.69
N PHE A 102 4.43 2.00 -14.30
CA PHE A 102 5.57 2.85 -14.63
C PHE A 102 5.27 3.88 -15.72
N TYR A 103 4.22 3.68 -16.50
CA TYR A 103 3.77 4.65 -17.49
C TYR A 103 3.31 5.98 -16.89
N LEU A 104 2.98 6.01 -15.59
CA LEU A 104 2.64 7.25 -14.90
C LEU A 104 3.82 8.22 -14.79
N ARG A 105 5.05 7.72 -14.92
CA ARG A 105 6.27 8.54 -14.92
C ARG A 105 6.36 9.45 -16.14
N ASP A 106 5.83 9.00 -17.28
CA ASP A 106 5.87 9.72 -18.56
C ASP A 106 4.71 10.72 -18.69
N ARG A 107 3.74 10.66 -17.79
CA ARG A 107 2.57 11.53 -17.80
C ARG A 107 2.80 12.79 -16.98
N GLN A 108 2.28 13.90 -17.48
CA GLN A 108 2.38 15.21 -16.84
C GLN A 108 1.02 15.80 -16.50
N GLY A 109 0.99 16.75 -15.57
CA GLY A 109 -0.22 17.45 -15.16
C GLY A 109 -1.25 16.55 -14.48
N LYS A 110 -2.51 16.78 -14.75
CA LYS A 110 -3.64 16.01 -14.16
C LYS A 110 -3.62 14.53 -14.55
N SER A 111 -3.05 14.18 -15.70
CA SER A 111 -2.96 12.79 -16.16
C SER A 111 -1.90 11.96 -15.41
N ALA A 112 -0.95 12.61 -14.75
CA ALA A 112 0.11 11.95 -13.99
C ALA A 112 -0.42 11.19 -12.74
N THR A 113 -1.59 11.59 -12.24
CA THR A 113 -2.23 10.96 -11.08
C THR A 113 -3.58 10.34 -11.40
N LYS A 114 -3.99 10.36 -12.68
CA LYS A 114 -5.30 9.84 -13.09
C LYS A 114 -5.21 8.34 -13.35
N VAL A 115 -5.74 7.57 -12.42
CA VAL A 115 -5.99 6.13 -12.54
C VAL A 115 -7.50 5.91 -12.58
N LYS A 116 -7.97 4.89 -13.32
CA LYS A 116 -9.39 4.57 -13.39
C LYS A 116 -9.87 4.09 -12.03
N GLU A 117 -10.73 4.87 -11.39
CA GLU A 117 -11.32 4.49 -10.11
C GLU A 117 -12.30 3.31 -10.32
N LYS A 118 -12.28 2.37 -9.39
CA LYS A 118 -13.29 1.31 -9.35
C LYS A 118 -14.61 1.98 -9.00
N ARG A 119 -15.63 1.80 -9.85
CA ARG A 119 -16.98 2.24 -9.50
C ARG A 119 -17.42 1.49 -8.25
N PHE A 120 -17.99 2.23 -7.32
CA PHE A 120 -18.56 1.65 -6.13
C PHE A 120 -19.79 0.82 -6.53
N ASP A 121 -19.65 -0.50 -6.45
CA ASP A 121 -20.79 -1.42 -6.60
C ASP A 121 -21.31 -1.76 -5.20
N PRO A 122 -22.47 -1.21 -4.80
CA PRO A 122 -22.99 -1.40 -3.43
C PRO A 122 -23.26 -2.87 -3.09
N THR A 123 -23.41 -3.72 -4.10
CA THR A 123 -23.62 -5.16 -3.94
C THR A 123 -22.38 -5.90 -3.41
N GLU A 124 -21.17 -5.51 -3.79
CA GLU A 124 -19.95 -6.15 -3.29
C GLU A 124 -19.71 -5.86 -1.80
N HIS A 125 -19.99 -4.61 -1.37
CA HIS A 125 -19.86 -4.24 0.04
C HIS A 125 -20.92 -4.87 0.93
N ALA A 126 -22.14 -5.04 0.44
CA ALA A 126 -23.19 -5.76 1.16
C ALA A 126 -22.82 -7.24 1.35
N ALA A 127 -22.23 -7.87 0.34
CA ALA A 127 -21.75 -9.24 0.43
C ALA A 127 -20.55 -9.38 1.39
N ALA A 128 -19.61 -8.43 1.36
CA ALA A 128 -18.46 -8.43 2.27
C ALA A 128 -18.87 -8.16 3.73
N ALA A 129 -19.82 -7.24 3.94
CA ALA A 129 -20.37 -6.97 5.26
C ALA A 129 -21.18 -8.15 5.81
N ALA A 130 -21.97 -8.84 4.96
CA ALA A 130 -22.70 -10.03 5.33
C ALA A 130 -21.75 -11.21 5.66
N ALA A 131 -20.66 -11.37 4.90
CA ALA A 131 -19.64 -12.37 5.18
C ALA A 131 -18.89 -12.10 6.50
N ALA A 132 -18.59 -10.84 6.80
CA ALA A 132 -17.97 -10.44 8.06
C ALA A 132 -18.92 -10.60 9.27
N ALA A 133 -20.22 -10.41 9.07
CA ALA A 133 -21.23 -10.63 10.10
C ALA A 133 -21.48 -12.13 10.37
N ALA A 134 -21.36 -12.99 9.36
CA ALA A 134 -21.52 -14.43 9.49
C ALA A 134 -20.30 -15.14 10.11
N ALA A 135 -19.15 -14.45 10.18
CA ALA A 135 -17.89 -14.96 10.77
C ALA A 135 -17.72 -14.65 12.27
N LYS A 136 -18.76 -14.12 12.93
CA LYS A 136 -18.75 -13.78 14.36
C LYS A 136 -19.41 -14.85 15.21
#